data_c1a928e130b9703b56cf395723afe009
#
_entry.id   c1a928e130b9703b56cf395723afe009
#
_cell.length_a   1.000
_cell.length_b   1.000
_cell.length_c   1.000
_cell.angle_alpha   90.00
_cell.angle_beta   90.00
_cell.angle_gamma   90.00
#
_symmetry.space_group_name_H-M   'P 1'
#
loop_
_entity.id
_entity.type
_entity.pdbx_description
1 polymer ?
#
loop_
_entity_poly.entity_id
_entity_poly.type
_entity_poly.pdbx_seq_one_letter_code
_entity_poly.pdbx_strand_id
1 'polypeptide(L)'
;MKTLVLLIVLAMLAVACGDGEGSDTTADGGTDTTQGDDGSDTTMGEDDGGMYHIGYSNSAGVGNGFREEQVCTAKAEALASGQVSNLTTIHRNTDAAGQLSDIRDLIAADVDAIVFNPHEPDALNPALEEAATAGIPTVSVDAFVTHEDSYNLYNNQVEYARLGAEWLFEQLGGEGNVYYMRGIAGHPADSDRHIGFQEALENYPDINVIPSIDGQHTGWDPATTTQLINDWIASGQYEDTDGIWTSGMDSQVVDAIQDANLDFVPIVGADLGAFVAQLLDEENYPGLEGAAVTNTAAVGGAGVNLAIKLLNGDAVEVAEGAPQPNTILLDPVLADNVTDEGTATLESWQVDGLDPLWPLGLEIEGWTTYTPEQAVECVGPGE
;
A
#
# COMPACT_ATOMS: atom_id res chain seq x y z
N MET A 1 -16.81 21.09 44.92
CA MET A 1 -18.22 21.11 45.38
C MET A 1 -19.13 21.31 44.18
N LYS A 2 -20.12 20.43 44.10
CA LYS A 2 -21.27 20.29 43.20
C LYS A 2 -21.07 19.42 41.95
N THR A 3 -21.31 18.15 42.21
CA THR A 3 -21.74 17.05 41.38
C THR A 3 -23.07 17.42 40.69
N LEU A 4 -23.17 17.13 39.38
CA LEU A 4 -24.48 17.08 38.72
C LEU A 4 -24.57 15.70 37.99
N VAL A 5 -25.38 14.85 38.59
CA VAL A 5 -25.83 13.56 38.04
C VAL A 5 -27.04 13.82 37.14
N LEU A 6 -27.02 13.36 35.91
CA LEU A 6 -28.22 13.37 35.06
C LEU A 6 -28.56 11.91 34.69
N LEU A 7 -29.65 11.46 35.32
CA LEU A 7 -30.38 10.22 34.97
C LEU A 7 -31.18 10.44 33.71
N ILE A 8 -31.08 9.54 32.73
CA ILE A 8 -32.04 9.43 31.62
C ILE A 8 -32.64 8.03 31.67
N VAL A 9 -33.98 8.09 31.72
CA VAL A 9 -34.94 7.00 31.90
C VAL A 9 -35.12 6.21 30.61
N LEU A 10 -35.13 4.90 30.76
CA LEU A 10 -35.46 3.87 29.77
C LEU A 10 -36.95 3.87 29.51
N ALA A 11 -37.40 3.95 28.25
CA ALA A 11 -38.75 3.63 27.85
C ALA A 11 -38.78 2.47 26.85
N MET A 12 -39.24 1.33 27.34
CA MET A 12 -39.64 0.17 26.54
C MET A 12 -41.03 0.42 25.91
N LEU A 13 -41.15 0.10 24.65
CA LEU A 13 -42.47 -0.11 24.01
C LEU A 13 -42.42 -1.46 23.27
N ALA A 14 -43.18 -2.39 23.83
CA ALA A 14 -43.52 -3.65 23.20
C ALA A 14 -44.81 -3.44 22.37
N VAL A 15 -44.87 -3.98 21.17
CA VAL A 15 -46.12 -4.19 20.44
C VAL A 15 -46.15 -5.61 19.88
N ALA A 16 -47.28 -6.24 20.08
CA ALA A 16 -47.59 -7.64 19.99
C ALA A 16 -48.02 -8.13 18.59
N CYS A 17 -47.97 -9.44 18.48
CA CYS A 17 -48.50 -10.43 17.56
C CYS A 17 -49.71 -10.08 16.70
N GLY A 18 -49.73 -10.67 15.49
CA GLY A 18 -50.92 -10.87 14.69
C GLY A 18 -50.77 -12.11 13.80
N ASP A 19 -51.44 -13.19 14.20
CA ASP A 19 -51.63 -14.44 13.47
C ASP A 19 -52.58 -14.25 12.28
N GLY A 20 -52.40 -15.06 11.22
CA GLY A 20 -53.36 -15.16 10.10
C GLY A 20 -53.11 -16.41 9.28
N GLU A 21 -53.95 -17.43 9.58
CA GLU A 21 -54.04 -18.74 8.92
C GLU A 21 -54.47 -18.65 7.44
N GLY A 22 -53.90 -19.49 6.60
CA GLY A 22 -54.54 -20.69 6.05
C GLY A 22 -55.16 -20.54 4.67
N SER A 23 -54.71 -21.34 3.69
CA SER A 23 -55.64 -22.13 2.86
C SER A 23 -54.89 -23.02 1.86
N ASP A 24 -55.08 -24.32 2.02
CA ASP A 24 -54.83 -25.41 1.08
C ASP A 24 -55.58 -25.25 -0.23
N THR A 25 -55.05 -25.74 -1.35
CA THR A 25 -55.76 -26.54 -2.33
C THR A 25 -54.81 -27.44 -3.14
N THR A 26 -55.27 -28.69 -3.20
CA THR A 26 -54.70 -29.92 -3.73
C THR A 26 -54.90 -30.11 -5.23
N ALA A 27 -53.97 -30.95 -5.79
CA ALA A 27 -54.14 -32.02 -6.81
C ALA A 27 -54.28 -31.58 -8.29
N ASP A 28 -53.69 -32.20 -9.27
CA ASP A 28 -53.66 -33.58 -9.69
C ASP A 28 -52.77 -33.78 -10.96
N GLY A 29 -52.04 -34.78 -11.07
CA GLY A 29 -51.78 -35.85 -11.90
C GLY A 29 -51.63 -35.69 -13.43
N GLY A 30 -50.58 -36.33 -13.98
CA GLY A 30 -50.50 -36.62 -15.41
C GLY A 30 -49.09 -37.13 -15.82
N THR A 31 -48.91 -38.42 -15.69
CA THR A 31 -47.86 -39.20 -16.35
C THR A 31 -48.02 -39.15 -17.85
N ASP A 32 -46.94 -38.90 -18.61
CA ASP A 32 -46.75 -39.61 -19.88
C ASP A 32 -45.26 -39.81 -20.22
N THR A 33 -44.94 -41.05 -20.46
CA THR A 33 -43.63 -41.58 -20.90
C THR A 33 -43.57 -41.57 -22.42
N THR A 34 -42.51 -40.96 -22.98
CA THR A 34 -42.01 -41.42 -24.27
C THR A 34 -40.47 -41.38 -24.27
N GLN A 35 -39.97 -42.55 -24.60
CA GLN A 35 -38.61 -42.97 -24.78
C GLN A 35 -38.16 -42.65 -26.22
N GLY A 36 -36.88 -42.31 -26.40
CA GLY A 36 -36.16 -42.28 -27.67
C GLY A 36 -35.50 -40.90 -27.89
N ASP A 37 -34.27 -40.69 -28.13
CA ASP A 37 -33.31 -41.45 -28.94
C ASP A 37 -31.91 -40.89 -28.68
N ASP A 38 -30.91 -41.71 -28.82
CA ASP A 38 -29.47 -41.40 -28.81
C ASP A 38 -29.11 -40.24 -29.72
N GLY A 39 -28.54 -39.22 -29.14
CA GLY A 39 -27.81 -38.15 -29.80
C GLY A 39 -26.66 -37.72 -28.89
N SER A 40 -25.56 -38.46 -28.97
CA SER A 40 -24.28 -38.06 -28.41
C SER A 40 -23.82 -36.79 -29.13
N ASP A 41 -24.28 -35.63 -28.60
CA ASP A 41 -23.68 -34.34 -28.87
C ASP A 41 -22.76 -34.03 -27.69
N THR A 42 -21.51 -34.45 -27.78
CA THR A 42 -20.42 -33.94 -26.98
C THR A 42 -20.24 -32.48 -27.39
N THR A 43 -21.08 -31.59 -26.86
CA THR A 43 -20.65 -30.24 -26.67
C THR A 43 -19.45 -30.33 -25.75
N MET A 44 -18.26 -30.16 -26.34
CA MET A 44 -17.09 -29.68 -25.58
C MET A 44 -17.62 -28.48 -24.78
N GLY A 45 -17.79 -28.67 -23.47
CA GLY A 45 -17.87 -27.56 -22.58
C GLY A 45 -16.67 -26.66 -22.91
N GLU A 46 -16.91 -25.44 -23.29
CA GLU A 46 -15.90 -24.43 -23.18
C GLU A 46 -15.37 -24.62 -21.77
N ASP A 47 -14.09 -24.97 -21.70
CA ASP A 47 -13.30 -24.94 -20.49
C ASP A 47 -13.35 -23.47 -20.07
N ASP A 48 -14.29 -23.15 -19.19
CA ASP A 48 -14.44 -21.85 -18.56
C ASP A 48 -13.25 -21.78 -17.58
N GLY A 49 -12.06 -21.54 -18.21
CA GLY A 49 -10.76 -21.62 -17.55
C GLY A 49 -10.84 -20.85 -16.25
N GLY A 50 -10.82 -21.59 -15.15
CA GLY A 50 -11.23 -21.26 -13.80
C GLY A 50 -10.88 -19.82 -13.40
N MET A 51 -11.82 -18.91 -13.61
CA MET A 51 -11.67 -17.53 -13.21
C MET A 51 -11.88 -17.45 -11.71
N TYR A 52 -10.86 -16.94 -11.00
CA TYR A 52 -10.85 -16.85 -9.55
C TYR A 52 -11.73 -15.72 -9.02
N HIS A 53 -12.28 -15.90 -7.83
CA HIS A 53 -12.88 -14.87 -7.01
C HIS A 53 -11.91 -14.49 -5.89
N ILE A 54 -11.32 -13.31 -5.94
CA ILE A 54 -10.35 -12.84 -4.94
C ILE A 54 -11.00 -11.82 -4.01
N GLY A 55 -10.74 -11.94 -2.71
CA GLY A 55 -11.10 -10.94 -1.71
C GLY A 55 -9.93 -9.97 -1.47
N TYR A 56 -10.21 -8.67 -1.36
CA TYR A 56 -9.22 -7.65 -1.01
C TYR A 56 -9.70 -6.82 0.18
N SER A 57 -8.91 -6.77 1.27
CA SER A 57 -9.23 -5.98 2.46
C SER A 57 -8.16 -4.91 2.73
N ASN A 58 -8.59 -3.64 2.80
CA ASN A 58 -7.74 -2.51 3.20
C ASN A 58 -8.41 -1.73 4.33
N SER A 59 -7.84 -1.84 5.54
CA SER A 59 -8.51 -1.49 6.80
C SER A 59 -8.36 -0.05 7.25
N ALA A 60 -7.57 0.76 6.56
CA ALA A 60 -7.28 2.12 6.98
C ALA A 60 -6.99 3.02 5.78
N GLY A 61 -6.94 4.32 6.03
CA GLY A 61 -6.45 5.29 5.07
C GLY A 61 -7.39 5.58 3.91
N VAL A 62 -8.71 5.42 4.07
CA VAL A 62 -9.67 5.95 3.08
C VAL A 62 -9.41 7.44 2.90
N GLY A 63 -9.11 7.84 1.64
CA GLY A 63 -8.67 9.18 1.29
C GLY A 63 -7.16 9.43 1.40
N ASN A 64 -6.36 8.44 1.82
CA ASN A 64 -4.91 8.48 1.71
C ASN A 64 -4.48 7.94 0.35
N GLY A 65 -3.70 8.72 -0.43
CA GLY A 65 -3.32 8.38 -1.79
C GLY A 65 -2.72 6.99 -1.95
N PHE A 66 -1.75 6.63 -1.10
CA PHE A 66 -1.11 5.32 -1.13
C PHE A 66 -2.12 4.16 -0.94
N ARG A 67 -3.10 4.32 -0.04
CA ARG A 67 -4.12 3.30 0.25
C ARG A 67 -5.18 3.20 -0.84
N GLU A 68 -5.59 4.33 -1.42
CA GLU A 68 -6.50 4.34 -2.57
C GLU A 68 -5.84 3.66 -3.78
N GLU A 69 -4.58 3.98 -4.03
CA GLU A 69 -3.83 3.43 -5.13
C GLU A 69 -3.56 1.92 -4.98
N GLN A 70 -3.31 1.42 -3.76
CA GLN A 70 -3.26 -0.02 -3.50
C GLN A 70 -4.54 -0.74 -3.95
N VAL A 71 -5.70 -0.15 -3.71
CA VAL A 71 -6.98 -0.70 -4.17
C VAL A 71 -7.09 -0.65 -5.68
N CYS A 72 -6.68 0.46 -6.29
CA CYS A 72 -6.74 0.64 -7.75
C CYS A 72 -5.79 -0.32 -8.47
N THR A 73 -4.58 -0.49 -7.98
CA THR A 73 -3.61 -1.45 -8.54
C THR A 73 -4.06 -2.90 -8.38
N ALA A 74 -4.70 -3.25 -7.25
CA ALA A 74 -5.31 -4.57 -7.05
C ALA A 74 -6.43 -4.83 -8.06
N LYS A 75 -7.29 -3.85 -8.34
CA LYS A 75 -8.35 -3.91 -9.35
C LYS A 75 -7.76 -4.07 -10.75
N ALA A 76 -6.77 -3.25 -11.09
CA ALA A 76 -6.10 -3.28 -12.38
C ALA A 76 -5.46 -4.64 -12.65
N GLU A 77 -4.74 -5.23 -11.68
CA GLU A 77 -4.13 -6.55 -11.83
C GLU A 77 -5.18 -7.65 -11.97
N ALA A 78 -6.23 -7.60 -11.15
CA ALA A 78 -7.32 -8.56 -11.25
C ALA A 78 -7.94 -8.57 -12.66
N LEU A 79 -8.13 -7.37 -13.26
CA LEU A 79 -8.67 -7.24 -14.61
C LEU A 79 -7.65 -7.67 -15.68
N ALA A 80 -6.40 -7.15 -15.61
CA ALA A 80 -5.37 -7.37 -16.62
C ALA A 80 -4.89 -8.82 -16.68
N SER A 81 -4.87 -9.53 -15.56
CA SER A 81 -4.48 -10.97 -15.52
C SER A 81 -5.38 -11.86 -16.38
N GLY A 82 -6.63 -11.47 -16.59
CA GLY A 82 -7.64 -12.28 -17.28
C GLY A 82 -8.01 -13.57 -16.53
N GLN A 83 -7.54 -13.76 -15.28
CA GLN A 83 -7.78 -14.95 -14.48
C GLN A 83 -8.73 -14.73 -13.29
N VAL A 84 -9.11 -13.47 -13.04
CA VAL A 84 -10.02 -13.08 -11.95
C VAL A 84 -11.38 -12.69 -12.50
N SER A 85 -12.42 -13.41 -12.11
CA SER A 85 -13.81 -13.13 -12.49
C SER A 85 -14.44 -12.05 -11.63
N ASN A 86 -14.01 -11.95 -10.37
CA ASN A 86 -14.55 -11.01 -9.39
C ASN A 86 -13.48 -10.64 -8.35
N LEU A 87 -13.40 -9.35 -8.03
CA LEU A 87 -12.60 -8.85 -6.91
C LEU A 87 -13.52 -8.20 -5.88
N THR A 88 -13.81 -8.92 -4.79
CA THR A 88 -14.60 -8.35 -3.69
C THR A 88 -13.69 -7.48 -2.82
N THR A 89 -13.87 -6.16 -2.89
CA THR A 89 -13.06 -5.19 -2.16
C THR A 89 -13.79 -4.67 -0.92
N ILE A 90 -13.13 -4.76 0.25
CA ILE A 90 -13.55 -4.11 1.50
C ILE A 90 -12.49 -3.06 1.86
N HIS A 91 -12.76 -1.81 1.50
CA HIS A 91 -11.90 -0.66 1.80
C HIS A 91 -12.64 0.33 2.68
N ARG A 92 -12.26 0.40 3.95
CA ARG A 92 -12.92 1.25 4.94
C ARG A 92 -12.02 1.56 6.12
N ASN A 93 -12.20 2.73 6.73
CA ASN A 93 -11.53 3.06 7.99
C ASN A 93 -12.13 2.20 9.11
N THR A 94 -11.33 1.31 9.68
CA THR A 94 -11.69 0.43 10.78
C THR A 94 -10.46 0.13 11.65
N ASP A 95 -10.67 -0.55 12.77
CA ASP A 95 -9.60 -1.07 13.63
C ASP A 95 -9.29 -2.54 13.30
N ALA A 96 -8.36 -3.13 14.05
CA ALA A 96 -7.98 -4.53 13.88
C ALA A 96 -9.15 -5.51 14.08
N ALA A 97 -10.08 -5.21 14.99
CA ALA A 97 -11.26 -6.06 15.22
C ALA A 97 -12.25 -5.96 14.04
N GLY A 98 -12.40 -4.77 13.47
CA GLY A 98 -13.22 -4.59 12.26
C GLY A 98 -12.60 -5.29 11.06
N GLN A 99 -11.29 -5.22 10.85
CA GLN A 99 -10.62 -5.95 9.76
C GLN A 99 -10.68 -7.46 9.94
N LEU A 100 -10.57 -7.96 11.16
CA LEU A 100 -10.78 -9.38 11.44
C LEU A 100 -12.17 -9.84 11.01
N SER A 101 -13.21 -9.00 11.20
CA SER A 101 -14.56 -9.27 10.67
C SER A 101 -14.59 -9.24 9.14
N ASP A 102 -13.86 -8.29 8.51
CA ASP A 102 -13.80 -8.18 7.05
C ASP A 102 -13.18 -9.44 6.42
N ILE A 103 -12.11 -9.98 6.99
CA ILE A 103 -11.50 -11.24 6.53
C ILE A 103 -12.50 -12.40 6.64
N ARG A 104 -13.28 -12.49 7.74
CA ARG A 104 -14.33 -13.50 7.91
C ARG A 104 -15.47 -13.33 6.90
N ASP A 105 -15.85 -12.10 6.58
CA ASP A 105 -16.87 -11.82 5.57
C ASP A 105 -16.39 -12.27 4.18
N LEU A 106 -15.10 -12.11 3.86
CA LEU A 106 -14.51 -12.63 2.63
C LEU A 106 -14.49 -14.17 2.62
N ILE A 107 -14.13 -14.82 3.73
CA ILE A 107 -14.20 -16.28 3.86
C ILE A 107 -15.65 -16.76 3.64
N ALA A 108 -16.63 -16.07 4.24
CA ALA A 108 -18.06 -16.40 4.08
C ALA A 108 -18.60 -16.13 2.67
N ALA A 109 -17.95 -15.26 1.91
CA ALA A 109 -18.25 -15.00 0.50
C ALA A 109 -17.65 -16.05 -0.46
N ASP A 110 -17.00 -17.09 0.08
CA ASP A 110 -16.43 -18.21 -0.66
C ASP A 110 -15.40 -17.76 -1.71
N VAL A 111 -14.50 -16.84 -1.31
CA VAL A 111 -13.41 -16.38 -2.18
C VAL A 111 -12.32 -17.44 -2.28
N ASP A 112 -11.62 -17.51 -3.42
CA ASP A 112 -10.54 -18.45 -3.65
C ASP A 112 -9.21 -18.04 -2.98
N ALA A 113 -8.98 -16.75 -2.79
CA ALA A 113 -7.83 -16.20 -2.08
C ALA A 113 -8.18 -14.87 -1.42
N ILE A 114 -7.40 -14.48 -0.40
CA ILE A 114 -7.55 -13.18 0.28
C ILE A 114 -6.24 -12.42 0.24
N VAL A 115 -6.28 -11.20 -0.30
CA VAL A 115 -5.21 -10.20 -0.26
C VAL A 115 -5.61 -9.10 0.71
N PHE A 116 -4.70 -8.65 1.56
CA PHE A 116 -5.06 -7.63 2.55
C PHE A 116 -3.86 -6.81 3.00
N ASN A 117 -4.08 -5.52 3.33
CA ASN A 117 -3.10 -4.71 4.04
C ASN A 117 -3.45 -4.75 5.53
N PRO A 118 -2.63 -5.40 6.38
CA PRO A 118 -2.99 -5.65 7.78
C PRO A 118 -2.95 -4.38 8.62
N HIS A 119 -3.92 -4.26 9.53
CA HIS A 119 -3.96 -3.19 10.53
C HIS A 119 -2.88 -3.41 11.61
N GLU A 120 -2.70 -4.65 12.03
CA GLU A 120 -1.71 -5.07 13.03
C GLU A 120 -1.18 -6.48 12.72
N PRO A 121 0.07 -6.80 13.06
CA PRO A 121 0.71 -8.06 12.68
C PRO A 121 0.04 -9.33 13.23
N ASP A 122 -0.45 -9.28 14.48
CA ASP A 122 -0.94 -10.47 15.20
C ASP A 122 -2.47 -10.55 15.30
N ALA A 123 -3.15 -9.42 15.19
CA ALA A 123 -4.57 -9.32 15.51
C ALA A 123 -5.47 -10.10 14.54
N LEU A 124 -4.99 -10.35 13.32
CA LEU A 124 -5.74 -11.07 12.28
C LEU A 124 -5.53 -12.58 12.31
N ASN A 125 -4.55 -13.09 13.07
CA ASN A 125 -4.21 -14.52 13.11
C ASN A 125 -5.40 -15.46 13.30
N PRO A 126 -6.42 -15.18 14.15
CA PRO A 126 -7.58 -16.05 14.26
C PRO A 126 -8.38 -16.22 12.96
N ALA A 127 -8.53 -15.15 12.15
CA ALA A 127 -9.23 -15.24 10.88
C ALA A 127 -8.35 -15.85 9.78
N LEU A 128 -7.02 -15.65 9.84
CA LEU A 128 -6.06 -16.28 8.94
C LEU A 128 -6.01 -17.79 9.15
N GLU A 129 -6.08 -18.28 10.40
CA GLU A 129 -6.23 -19.71 10.73
C GLU A 129 -7.55 -20.28 10.19
N GLU A 130 -8.65 -19.52 10.25
CA GLU A 130 -9.94 -19.90 9.67
C GLU A 130 -9.82 -20.02 8.12
N ALA A 131 -9.14 -19.08 7.47
CA ALA A 131 -8.86 -19.13 6.03
C ALA A 131 -8.00 -20.34 5.64
N ALA A 132 -6.89 -20.57 6.37
CA ALA A 132 -6.01 -21.72 6.14
C ALA A 132 -6.75 -23.05 6.30
N THR A 133 -7.61 -23.18 7.33
CA THR A 133 -8.47 -24.36 7.54
C THR A 133 -9.46 -24.57 6.38
N ALA A 134 -9.94 -23.47 5.76
CA ALA A 134 -10.80 -23.51 4.58
C ALA A 134 -10.03 -23.78 3.28
N GLY A 135 -8.69 -23.79 3.32
CA GLY A 135 -7.83 -23.94 2.15
C GLY A 135 -7.72 -22.69 1.29
N ILE A 136 -8.03 -21.52 1.86
CA ILE A 136 -7.95 -20.22 1.20
C ILE A 136 -6.58 -19.59 1.46
N PRO A 137 -5.69 -19.45 0.46
CA PRO A 137 -4.41 -18.78 0.61
C PRO A 137 -4.60 -17.30 0.95
N THR A 138 -3.72 -16.79 1.82
CA THR A 138 -3.76 -15.42 2.29
C THR A 138 -2.45 -14.70 1.98
N VAL A 139 -2.54 -13.47 1.48
CA VAL A 139 -1.40 -12.62 1.13
C VAL A 139 -1.55 -11.28 1.83
N SER A 140 -0.65 -10.98 2.77
CA SER A 140 -0.55 -9.63 3.31
C SER A 140 0.32 -8.76 2.39
N VAL A 141 -0.07 -7.51 2.20
CA VAL A 141 0.65 -6.54 1.37
C VAL A 141 1.04 -5.31 2.19
N ASP A 142 2.17 -4.67 1.85
CA ASP A 142 2.70 -3.45 2.48
C ASP A 142 3.18 -3.63 3.94
N ALA A 143 2.57 -4.51 4.71
CA ALA A 143 2.99 -4.87 6.05
C ALA A 143 2.87 -6.38 6.25
N PHE A 144 3.56 -6.91 7.25
CA PHE A 144 3.57 -8.35 7.51
C PHE A 144 2.54 -8.77 8.59
N VAL A 145 2.19 -10.05 8.54
CA VAL A 145 1.49 -10.76 9.63
C VAL A 145 2.34 -11.90 10.15
N THR A 146 2.04 -12.37 11.36
CA THR A 146 2.83 -13.42 12.04
C THR A 146 2.27 -14.83 11.83
N HIS A 147 1.19 -14.98 11.07
CA HIS A 147 0.60 -16.29 10.76
C HIS A 147 1.50 -17.08 9.83
N GLU A 148 1.84 -18.33 10.19
CA GLU A 148 2.86 -19.11 9.49
C GLU A 148 2.50 -19.55 8.06
N ASP A 149 1.19 -19.68 7.75
CA ASP A 149 0.70 -20.10 6.43
C ASP A 149 0.40 -18.91 5.51
N SER A 150 0.47 -17.66 6.03
CA SER A 150 0.24 -16.47 5.21
C SER A 150 1.52 -16.06 4.48
N TYR A 151 1.36 -15.58 3.25
CA TYR A 151 2.43 -14.93 2.52
C TYR A 151 2.48 -13.44 2.89
N ASN A 152 3.69 -12.90 2.96
CA ASN A 152 3.97 -11.51 3.27
C ASN A 152 4.69 -10.87 2.09
N LEU A 153 4.07 -9.93 1.38
CA LEU A 153 4.62 -9.23 0.23
C LEU A 153 4.67 -7.73 0.53
N TYR A 154 5.86 -7.15 0.70
CA TYR A 154 5.96 -5.73 1.03
C TYR A 154 7.25 -5.08 0.52
N ASN A 155 7.23 -3.76 0.42
CA ASN A 155 8.38 -2.97 0.02
C ASN A 155 9.53 -3.13 1.03
N ASN A 156 10.74 -3.33 0.52
CA ASN A 156 11.95 -3.43 1.34
C ASN A 156 12.32 -2.05 1.91
N GLN A 157 11.76 -1.74 3.08
CA GLN A 157 11.88 -0.42 3.71
C GLN A 157 13.30 -0.14 4.22
N VAL A 158 14.05 -1.19 4.59
CA VAL A 158 15.46 -1.05 4.99
C VAL A 158 16.28 -0.61 3.78
N GLU A 159 16.11 -1.30 2.64
CA GLU A 159 16.80 -0.96 1.39
C GLU A 159 16.38 0.40 0.85
N TYR A 160 15.09 0.76 0.95
CA TYR A 160 14.58 2.10 0.61
C TYR A 160 15.41 3.21 1.27
N ALA A 161 15.58 3.11 2.58
CA ALA A 161 16.30 4.15 3.32
C ALA A 161 17.81 4.09 3.09
N ARG A 162 18.36 2.88 2.95
CA ARG A 162 19.80 2.70 2.67
C ARG A 162 20.17 3.33 1.33
N LEU A 163 19.44 3.04 0.25
CA LEU A 163 19.68 3.61 -1.07
C LEU A 163 19.63 5.15 -1.07
N GLY A 164 18.55 5.70 -0.50
CA GLY A 164 18.39 7.15 -0.44
C GLY A 164 19.48 7.83 0.41
N ALA A 165 19.85 7.23 1.55
CA ALA A 165 20.88 7.77 2.42
C ALA A 165 22.28 7.70 1.76
N GLU A 166 22.64 6.57 1.15
CA GLU A 166 23.90 6.41 0.42
C GLU A 166 24.02 7.43 -0.70
N TRP A 167 22.97 7.58 -1.53
CA TRP A 167 22.95 8.60 -2.59
C TRP A 167 23.21 10.00 -2.02
N LEU A 168 22.49 10.40 -0.95
CA LEU A 168 22.64 11.72 -0.35
C LEU A 168 24.07 11.94 0.19
N PHE A 169 24.60 10.95 0.91
CA PHE A 169 25.94 11.05 1.49
C PHE A 169 27.02 11.11 0.42
N GLU A 170 26.84 10.42 -0.73
CA GLU A 170 27.73 10.53 -1.89
C GLU A 170 27.67 11.90 -2.54
N GLN A 171 26.46 12.51 -2.68
CA GLN A 171 26.33 13.88 -3.18
C GLN A 171 27.04 14.90 -2.29
N LEU A 172 27.06 14.68 -0.98
CA LEU A 172 27.79 15.51 -0.02
C LEU A 172 29.31 15.22 0.03
N GLY A 173 29.79 14.25 -0.74
CA GLY A 173 31.21 13.84 -0.69
C GLY A 173 31.61 13.10 0.59
N GLY A 174 30.64 12.58 1.31
CA GLY A 174 30.82 11.78 2.53
C GLY A 174 30.93 12.58 3.82
N GLU A 175 30.75 13.90 3.81
CA GLU A 175 30.83 14.78 4.97
C GLU A 175 29.72 15.85 4.93
N GLY A 176 29.23 16.32 6.08
CA GLY A 176 28.24 17.40 6.16
C GLY A 176 27.12 17.13 7.16
N ASN A 177 26.21 18.10 7.29
CA ASN A 177 25.08 18.08 8.19
C ASN A 177 23.80 17.68 7.44
N VAL A 178 23.20 16.55 7.79
CA VAL A 178 21.97 16.06 7.18
C VAL A 178 20.78 16.26 8.10
N TYR A 179 19.79 17.05 7.66
CA TYR A 179 18.50 17.16 8.34
C TYR A 179 17.67 15.92 8.07
N TYR A 180 17.39 15.16 9.13
CA TYR A 180 16.76 13.85 9.05
C TYR A 180 15.28 13.93 9.44
N MET A 181 14.38 13.74 8.46
CA MET A 181 12.92 13.79 8.63
C MET A 181 12.33 12.39 8.48
N ARG A 182 11.63 11.92 9.52
CA ARG A 182 11.07 10.58 9.62
C ARG A 182 9.56 10.57 9.42
N GLY A 183 8.97 9.36 9.30
CA GLY A 183 7.53 9.17 9.18
C GLY A 183 6.78 9.19 10.52
N ILE A 184 5.91 8.20 10.73
CA ILE A 184 5.11 8.04 11.95
C ILE A 184 5.94 7.31 13.01
N ALA A 185 6.07 7.93 14.19
CA ALA A 185 6.80 7.33 15.31
C ALA A 185 6.22 5.95 15.70
N GLY A 186 7.07 4.93 15.71
CA GLY A 186 6.70 3.56 16.06
C GLY A 186 6.00 2.76 14.96
N HIS A 187 5.79 3.34 13.78
CA HIS A 187 5.30 2.59 12.62
C HIS A 187 6.39 1.63 12.10
N PRO A 188 6.07 0.37 11.73
CA PRO A 188 7.06 -0.59 11.24
C PRO A 188 7.90 -0.06 10.08
N ALA A 189 7.28 0.50 9.05
CA ALA A 189 8.00 1.04 7.90
C ALA A 189 8.97 2.19 8.29
N ASP A 190 8.58 3.07 9.23
CA ASP A 190 9.48 4.11 9.75
C ASP A 190 10.66 3.51 10.53
N SER A 191 10.40 2.46 11.30
CA SER A 191 11.45 1.75 12.06
C SER A 191 12.44 1.06 11.14
N ASP A 192 11.97 0.38 10.10
CA ASP A 192 12.80 -0.29 9.11
C ASP A 192 13.62 0.73 8.28
N ARG A 193 13.01 1.85 7.86
CA ARG A 193 13.73 2.95 7.22
C ARG A 193 14.82 3.53 8.11
N HIS A 194 14.55 3.64 9.41
CA HIS A 194 15.56 4.10 10.36
C HIS A 194 16.75 3.12 10.45
N ILE A 195 16.51 1.82 10.39
CA ILE A 195 17.57 0.80 10.33
C ILE A 195 18.42 1.02 9.06
N GLY A 196 17.80 1.10 7.89
CA GLY A 196 18.52 1.29 6.63
C GLY A 196 19.34 2.59 6.56
N PHE A 197 18.77 3.68 7.10
CA PHE A 197 19.51 4.95 7.23
C PHE A 197 20.74 4.82 8.13
N GLN A 198 20.62 4.12 9.27
CA GLN A 198 21.74 3.88 10.17
C GLN A 198 22.81 2.98 9.55
N GLU A 199 22.41 1.92 8.82
CA GLU A 199 23.34 1.05 8.10
C GLU A 199 24.14 1.82 7.05
N ALA A 200 23.51 2.73 6.30
CA ALA A 200 24.22 3.62 5.39
C ALA A 200 25.23 4.50 6.13
N LEU A 201 24.79 5.11 7.24
CA LEU A 201 25.61 6.02 8.04
C LEU A 201 26.89 5.38 8.59
N GLU A 202 26.90 4.06 8.84
CA GLU A 202 28.10 3.34 9.28
C GLU A 202 29.29 3.47 8.30
N ASN A 203 28.98 3.69 7.00
CA ASN A 203 29.98 3.84 5.95
C ASN A 203 30.44 5.30 5.75
N TYR A 204 29.74 6.27 6.37
CA TYR A 204 29.98 7.72 6.22
C TYR A 204 30.15 8.41 7.58
N PRO A 205 31.26 8.17 8.30
CA PRO A 205 31.44 8.61 9.68
C PRO A 205 31.57 10.13 9.86
N ASP A 206 31.79 10.89 8.79
CA ASP A 206 31.90 12.35 8.81
C ASP A 206 30.56 13.05 8.47
N ILE A 207 29.49 12.28 8.23
CA ILE A 207 28.12 12.78 8.15
C ILE A 207 27.58 13.00 9.56
N ASN A 208 27.08 14.21 9.81
CA ASN A 208 26.46 14.59 11.08
C ASN A 208 24.96 14.70 10.92
N VAL A 209 24.21 13.89 11.64
CA VAL A 209 22.72 13.89 11.58
C VAL A 209 22.15 14.92 12.54
N ILE A 210 21.34 15.84 12.01
CA ILE A 210 20.75 16.96 12.76
C ILE A 210 19.21 16.90 12.73
N PRO A 211 18.53 17.30 13.80
CA PRO A 211 19.11 17.72 15.10
C PRO A 211 19.68 16.54 15.92
N SER A 212 19.34 15.32 15.57
CA SER A 212 19.86 14.09 16.19
C SER A 212 19.62 12.88 15.29
N ILE A 213 20.28 11.76 15.58
CA ILE A 213 20.08 10.49 14.86
C ILE A 213 18.63 9.98 14.95
N ASP A 214 17.86 10.36 15.96
CA ASP A 214 16.46 9.98 16.08
C ASP A 214 15.56 10.69 15.05
N GLY A 215 16.05 11.77 14.41
CA GLY A 215 15.34 12.53 13.41
C GLY A 215 14.14 13.33 13.92
N GLN A 216 13.39 13.92 13.01
CA GLN A 216 12.14 14.64 13.28
C GLN A 216 10.97 13.90 12.62
N HIS A 217 9.97 13.51 13.41
CA HIS A 217 8.80 12.80 12.89
C HIS A 217 7.79 13.76 12.24
N THR A 218 7.56 13.59 10.94
CA THR A 218 6.55 14.32 10.16
C THR A 218 5.15 13.73 10.32
N GLY A 219 5.05 12.47 10.76
CA GLY A 219 3.80 11.72 10.77
C GLY A 219 3.26 11.40 9.38
N TRP A 220 4.05 11.59 8.31
CA TRP A 220 3.61 11.59 6.91
C TRP A 220 2.40 12.51 6.69
N ASP A 221 2.40 13.64 7.39
CA ASP A 221 1.35 14.64 7.32
C ASP A 221 1.90 15.93 6.68
N PRO A 222 1.26 16.46 5.60
CA PRO A 222 1.76 17.63 4.89
C PRO A 222 1.87 18.87 5.77
N ALA A 223 0.90 19.10 6.65
CA ALA A 223 0.87 20.30 7.49
C ALA A 223 1.98 20.25 8.56
N THR A 224 2.19 19.10 9.17
CA THR A 224 3.27 18.87 10.15
C THR A 224 4.63 19.02 9.47
N THR A 225 4.81 18.46 8.27
CA THR A 225 6.06 18.59 7.51
C THR A 225 6.36 20.04 7.19
N THR A 226 5.39 20.78 6.64
CA THR A 226 5.53 22.21 6.37
C THR A 226 5.88 23.01 7.62
N GLN A 227 5.25 22.69 8.75
CA GLN A 227 5.57 23.37 10.01
C GLN A 227 7.02 23.10 10.45
N LEU A 228 7.45 21.82 10.44
CA LEU A 228 8.81 21.46 10.87
C LEU A 228 9.89 22.14 10.04
N ILE A 229 9.76 22.14 8.72
CA ILE A 229 10.76 22.80 7.86
C ILE A 229 10.73 24.32 8.01
N ASN A 230 9.57 24.95 8.16
CA ASN A 230 9.47 26.38 8.42
C ASN A 230 10.08 26.78 9.77
N ASP A 231 9.87 25.98 10.82
CA ASP A 231 10.48 26.20 12.13
C ASP A 231 12.00 26.04 12.07
N TRP A 232 12.50 25.07 11.29
CA TRP A 232 13.91 24.85 11.04
C TRP A 232 14.56 26.06 10.33
N ILE A 233 13.93 26.56 9.28
CA ILE A 233 14.34 27.77 8.56
C ILE A 233 14.32 28.98 9.48
N ALA A 234 13.20 29.22 10.20
CA ALA A 234 13.04 30.37 11.08
C ALA A 234 14.02 30.39 12.26
N SER A 235 14.50 29.22 12.68
CA SER A 235 15.54 29.12 13.74
C SER A 235 16.94 29.46 13.25
N GLY A 236 17.17 29.60 11.93
CA GLY A 236 18.47 29.80 11.29
C GLY A 236 19.29 28.52 11.14
N GLN A 237 18.76 27.37 11.53
CA GLN A 237 19.48 26.11 11.46
C GLN A 237 19.60 25.56 10.03
N TYR A 238 18.78 26.07 9.10
CA TYR A 238 18.88 25.71 7.69
C TYR A 238 20.25 26.14 7.08
N GLU A 239 20.84 27.24 7.56
CA GLU A 239 22.13 27.74 7.09
C GLU A 239 23.29 26.74 7.34
N ASP A 240 23.13 25.86 8.32
CA ASP A 240 24.10 24.82 8.69
C ASP A 240 23.72 23.44 8.11
N THR A 241 22.70 23.36 7.24
CA THR A 241 22.22 22.11 6.63
C THR A 241 22.85 21.92 5.24
N ASP A 242 23.50 20.79 5.03
CA ASP A 242 24.14 20.45 3.75
C ASP A 242 23.27 19.52 2.89
N GLY A 243 22.33 18.77 3.50
CA GLY A 243 21.41 17.89 2.81
C GLY A 243 20.19 17.54 3.64
N ILE A 244 19.10 17.08 2.98
CA ILE A 244 17.86 16.70 3.65
C ILE A 244 17.46 15.29 3.20
N TRP A 245 17.25 14.42 4.18
CA TRP A 245 16.64 13.11 3.96
C TRP A 245 15.20 13.15 4.47
N THR A 246 14.25 12.82 3.59
CA THR A 246 12.84 12.71 3.94
C THR A 246 12.32 11.31 3.63
N SER A 247 11.15 10.98 4.15
CA SER A 247 10.52 9.68 3.93
C SER A 247 9.10 9.78 3.36
N GLY A 248 8.82 10.86 2.69
CA GLY A 248 7.52 11.26 2.16
C GLY A 248 7.14 12.68 2.59
N MET A 249 6.21 13.31 1.90
CA MET A 249 5.85 14.72 2.04
C MET A 249 7.00 15.67 1.60
N ASP A 250 7.76 15.24 0.61
CA ASP A 250 9.01 15.86 0.17
C ASP A 250 8.76 17.18 -0.53
N SER A 251 7.68 17.27 -1.31
CA SER A 251 7.27 18.49 -2.00
C SER A 251 7.00 19.66 -1.05
N GLN A 252 6.50 19.39 0.17
CA GLN A 252 6.32 20.40 1.21
C GLN A 252 7.65 20.98 1.69
N VAL A 253 8.71 20.19 1.69
CA VAL A 253 10.06 20.63 2.04
C VAL A 253 10.60 21.55 0.96
N VAL A 254 10.49 21.14 -0.31
CA VAL A 254 10.90 21.94 -1.47
C VAL A 254 10.16 23.29 -1.50
N ASP A 255 8.83 23.26 -1.37
CA ASP A 255 7.99 24.46 -1.39
C ASP A 255 8.37 25.44 -0.28
N ALA A 256 8.62 24.96 0.95
CA ALA A 256 8.99 25.80 2.07
C ALA A 256 10.36 26.48 1.88
N ILE A 257 11.35 25.80 1.31
CA ILE A 257 12.67 26.36 0.98
C ILE A 257 12.51 27.42 -0.11
N GLN A 258 11.74 27.12 -1.17
CA GLN A 258 11.46 28.07 -2.24
C GLN A 258 10.73 29.31 -1.75
N ASP A 259 9.67 29.15 -0.95
CA ASP A 259 8.90 30.26 -0.36
C ASP A 259 9.76 31.15 0.54
N ALA A 260 10.75 30.59 1.21
CA ALA A 260 11.73 31.31 1.99
C ALA A 260 12.80 32.02 1.13
N ASN A 261 12.81 31.77 -0.18
CA ASN A 261 13.81 32.26 -1.14
C ASN A 261 15.25 31.91 -0.69
N LEU A 262 15.45 30.64 -0.30
CA LEU A 262 16.74 30.07 0.08
C LEU A 262 17.27 29.18 -1.06
N ASP A 263 18.60 29.01 -1.11
CA ASP A 263 19.20 28.05 -2.02
C ASP A 263 18.87 26.63 -1.59
N PHE A 264 18.60 25.74 -2.55
CA PHE A 264 18.36 24.33 -2.27
C PHE A 264 19.66 23.61 -1.85
N VAL A 265 19.52 22.64 -0.98
CA VAL A 265 20.52 21.60 -0.70
C VAL A 265 20.02 20.29 -1.32
N PRO A 266 20.86 19.28 -1.56
CA PRO A 266 20.41 17.97 -2.05
C PRO A 266 19.31 17.37 -1.16
N ILE A 267 18.22 16.88 -1.77
CA ILE A 267 17.05 16.35 -1.08
C ILE A 267 16.77 14.92 -1.58
N VAL A 268 16.66 13.98 -0.65
CA VAL A 268 16.12 12.63 -0.93
C VAL A 268 14.70 12.53 -0.40
N GLY A 269 13.83 11.98 -1.23
CA GLY A 269 12.44 11.76 -0.89
C GLY A 269 11.85 10.48 -1.44
N ALA A 270 10.53 10.34 -1.31
CA ALA A 270 9.75 9.28 -1.90
C ALA A 270 9.38 9.61 -3.36
N ASP A 271 8.85 8.63 -4.06
CA ASP A 271 8.37 8.72 -5.44
C ASP A 271 7.00 9.41 -5.58
N LEU A 272 6.71 10.43 -4.77
CA LEU A 272 5.46 11.17 -4.85
C LEU A 272 5.42 12.10 -6.08
N GLY A 273 4.28 12.13 -6.77
CA GLY A 273 4.11 12.85 -8.03
C GLY A 273 4.53 14.31 -7.99
N ALA A 274 4.18 15.05 -6.92
CA ALA A 274 4.56 16.44 -6.74
C ALA A 274 6.09 16.62 -6.61
N PHE A 275 6.75 15.78 -5.84
CA PHE A 275 8.21 15.89 -5.64
C PHE A 275 8.97 15.55 -6.92
N VAL A 276 8.59 14.47 -7.60
CA VAL A 276 9.22 14.10 -8.88
C VAL A 276 9.00 15.18 -9.94
N ALA A 277 7.80 15.80 -9.97
CA ALA A 277 7.55 16.93 -10.87
C ALA A 277 8.44 18.14 -10.54
N GLN A 278 8.70 18.44 -9.26
CA GLN A 278 9.63 19.50 -8.85
C GLN A 278 11.07 19.18 -9.28
N LEU A 279 11.53 17.94 -9.14
CA LEU A 279 12.86 17.50 -9.59
C LEU A 279 13.07 17.67 -11.11
N LEU A 280 12.00 17.54 -11.90
CA LEU A 280 12.04 17.67 -13.35
C LEU A 280 11.82 19.10 -13.87
N ASP A 281 11.42 20.03 -13.02
CA ASP A 281 11.08 21.42 -13.37
C ASP A 281 12.19 22.40 -12.98
N GLU A 282 13.32 22.35 -13.69
CA GLU A 282 14.47 23.25 -13.48
C GLU A 282 14.11 24.74 -13.70
N GLU A 283 13.07 25.04 -14.50
CA GLU A 283 12.65 26.42 -14.74
C GLU A 283 12.08 27.07 -13.47
N ASN A 284 11.24 26.33 -12.74
CA ASN A 284 10.59 26.84 -11.52
C ASN A 284 11.39 26.51 -10.23
N TYR A 285 12.21 25.47 -10.26
CA TYR A 285 13.03 25.03 -9.09
C TYR A 285 14.53 25.01 -9.44
N PRO A 286 15.12 26.16 -9.84
CA PRO A 286 16.51 26.21 -10.28
C PRO A 286 17.48 25.81 -9.17
N GLY A 287 18.35 24.84 -9.46
CA GLY A 287 19.35 24.34 -8.52
C GLY A 287 18.82 23.31 -7.51
N LEU A 288 17.58 22.83 -7.66
CA LEU A 288 17.10 21.67 -6.91
C LEU A 288 17.77 20.40 -7.43
N GLU A 289 18.63 19.80 -6.62
CA GLU A 289 19.21 18.49 -6.84
C GLU A 289 18.57 17.50 -5.88
N GLY A 290 18.15 16.33 -6.37
CA GLY A 290 17.50 15.36 -5.51
C GLY A 290 17.30 13.99 -6.13
N ALA A 291 16.88 13.05 -5.29
CA ALA A 291 16.53 11.71 -5.69
C ALA A 291 15.20 11.27 -5.05
N ALA A 292 14.43 10.54 -5.81
CA ALA A 292 13.22 9.86 -5.35
C ALA A 292 13.48 8.34 -5.25
N VAL A 293 13.03 7.73 -4.17
CA VAL A 293 13.10 6.28 -3.96
C VAL A 293 11.67 5.72 -3.98
N THR A 294 11.46 4.65 -4.74
CA THR A 294 10.11 4.08 -4.88
C THR A 294 9.65 3.41 -3.59
N ASN A 295 8.44 3.74 -3.18
CA ASN A 295 7.66 3.04 -2.17
C ASN A 295 6.29 2.75 -2.78
N THR A 296 6.29 1.78 -3.70
CA THR A 296 5.17 1.60 -4.62
C THR A 296 3.89 1.09 -3.95
N ALA A 297 2.77 1.73 -4.27
CA ALA A 297 1.44 1.24 -3.95
C ALA A 297 0.98 0.09 -4.88
N ALA A 298 1.72 -0.17 -5.96
CA ALA A 298 1.53 -1.35 -6.83
C ALA A 298 1.68 -2.68 -6.09
N VAL A 299 2.15 -2.67 -4.84
CA VAL A 299 2.13 -3.81 -3.93
C VAL A 299 0.72 -4.42 -3.78
N GLY A 300 -0.35 -3.63 -3.97
CA GLY A 300 -1.73 -4.12 -4.02
C GLY A 300 -1.96 -5.06 -5.22
N GLY A 301 -1.54 -4.64 -6.41
CA GLY A 301 -1.58 -5.45 -7.63
C GLY A 301 -0.66 -6.67 -7.56
N ALA A 302 0.57 -6.48 -7.09
CA ALA A 302 1.52 -7.58 -6.87
C ALA A 302 0.96 -8.64 -5.90
N GLY A 303 0.20 -8.23 -4.88
CA GLY A 303 -0.49 -9.15 -3.97
C GLY A 303 -1.55 -10.00 -4.67
N VAL A 304 -2.33 -9.40 -5.58
CA VAL A 304 -3.29 -10.13 -6.42
C VAL A 304 -2.57 -11.10 -7.34
N ASN A 305 -1.48 -10.68 -7.99
CA ASN A 305 -0.65 -11.57 -8.82
C ASN A 305 -0.09 -12.75 -8.03
N LEU A 306 0.42 -12.49 -6.82
CA LEU A 306 0.88 -13.56 -5.93
C LEU A 306 -0.25 -14.52 -5.56
N ALA A 307 -1.44 -14.03 -5.24
CA ALA A 307 -2.60 -14.87 -4.96
C ALA A 307 -2.94 -15.78 -6.16
N ILE A 308 -2.91 -15.24 -7.38
CA ILE A 308 -3.10 -16.02 -8.61
C ILE A 308 -2.02 -17.10 -8.77
N LYS A 309 -0.74 -16.76 -8.55
CA LYS A 309 0.36 -17.74 -8.59
C LYS A 309 0.15 -18.89 -7.59
N LEU A 310 -0.28 -18.56 -6.37
CA LEU A 310 -0.56 -19.57 -5.34
C LEU A 310 -1.73 -20.48 -5.75
N LEU A 311 -2.80 -19.93 -6.30
CA LEU A 311 -3.96 -20.69 -6.79
C LEU A 311 -3.60 -21.59 -7.99
N ASN A 312 -2.72 -21.15 -8.86
CA ASN A 312 -2.20 -21.94 -9.97
C ASN A 312 -1.22 -23.05 -9.52
N GLY A 313 -0.73 -22.99 -8.27
CA GLY A 313 0.32 -23.90 -7.77
C GLY A 313 1.72 -23.58 -8.30
N ASP A 314 1.96 -22.33 -8.70
CA ASP A 314 3.27 -21.86 -9.15
C ASP A 314 4.26 -21.81 -8.00
N ALA A 315 5.55 -22.03 -8.30
CA ALA A 315 6.60 -21.85 -7.32
C ALA A 315 6.82 -20.36 -7.02
N VAL A 316 6.90 -20.03 -5.72
CA VAL A 316 7.17 -18.68 -5.25
C VAL A 316 8.51 -18.67 -4.51
N GLU A 317 9.40 -17.76 -4.90
CA GLU A 317 10.65 -17.54 -4.18
C GLU A 317 10.40 -16.63 -2.97
N VAL A 318 10.94 -17.01 -1.82
CA VAL A 318 10.81 -16.26 -0.56
C VAL A 318 12.19 -15.75 -0.12
N ALA A 319 12.20 -14.63 0.60
CA ALA A 319 13.42 -14.01 1.10
C ALA A 319 14.08 -14.87 2.18
N GLU A 320 15.34 -15.24 1.98
CA GLU A 320 16.11 -15.96 2.99
C GLU A 320 16.43 -15.04 4.18
N GLY A 321 16.17 -15.54 5.38
CA GLY A 321 16.49 -14.81 6.62
C GLY A 321 15.51 -13.69 7.00
N ALA A 322 14.42 -13.55 6.26
CA ALA A 322 13.36 -12.62 6.64
C ALA A 322 12.79 -12.98 8.03
N PRO A 323 12.34 -11.98 8.81
CA PRO A 323 11.86 -12.22 10.18
C PRO A 323 10.55 -13.04 10.21
N GLN A 324 9.79 -13.06 9.12
CA GLN A 324 8.57 -13.86 8.98
C GLN A 324 8.73 -14.91 7.88
N PRO A 325 8.12 -16.10 7.99
CA PRO A 325 8.10 -17.08 6.93
C PRO A 325 7.33 -16.55 5.71
N ASN A 326 7.53 -17.18 4.56
CA ASN A 326 6.83 -16.84 3.31
C ASN A 326 6.89 -15.35 2.94
N THR A 327 8.00 -14.68 3.27
CA THR A 327 8.19 -13.25 2.98
C THR A 327 8.81 -13.05 1.60
N ILE A 328 8.23 -12.13 0.85
CA ILE A 328 8.73 -11.61 -0.42
C ILE A 328 8.99 -10.11 -0.21
N LEU A 329 10.22 -9.68 -0.44
CA LEU A 329 10.61 -8.27 -0.39
C LEU A 329 10.65 -7.72 -1.81
N LEU A 330 10.03 -6.56 -2.01
CA LEU A 330 10.08 -5.82 -3.26
C LEU A 330 11.17 -4.75 -3.13
N ASP A 331 12.19 -4.88 -3.94
CA ASP A 331 13.31 -3.94 -3.89
C ASP A 331 12.92 -2.59 -4.48
N PRO A 332 13.27 -1.49 -3.81
CA PRO A 332 13.01 -0.14 -4.30
C PRO A 332 13.96 0.23 -5.45
N VAL A 333 13.54 1.19 -6.25
CA VAL A 333 14.35 1.83 -7.29
C VAL A 333 14.61 3.28 -6.87
N LEU A 334 15.85 3.74 -7.03
CA LEU A 334 16.22 5.14 -6.85
C LEU A 334 16.41 5.78 -8.23
N ALA A 335 15.87 6.97 -8.42
CA ALA A 335 16.12 7.82 -9.58
C ALA A 335 16.41 9.26 -9.13
N ASP A 336 17.33 9.93 -9.80
CA ASP A 336 17.76 11.29 -9.48
C ASP A 336 17.65 12.23 -10.69
N ASN A 337 17.76 13.53 -10.44
CA ASN A 337 17.79 14.54 -11.50
C ASN A 337 19.22 15.07 -11.78
N VAL A 338 20.25 14.44 -11.22
CA VAL A 338 21.66 14.84 -11.41
C VAL A 338 22.38 13.99 -12.46
N THR A 339 21.78 12.85 -12.85
CA THR A 339 22.28 11.98 -13.91
C THR A 339 21.29 11.90 -15.09
N ASP A 340 21.80 11.71 -16.32
CA ASP A 340 20.95 11.53 -17.49
C ASP A 340 20.03 10.29 -17.36
N GLU A 341 20.54 9.19 -16.76
CA GLU A 341 19.77 7.94 -16.52
C GLU A 341 18.68 8.15 -15.47
N GLY A 342 19.02 8.81 -14.36
CA GLY A 342 18.07 9.12 -13.29
C GLY A 342 16.95 10.02 -13.79
N THR A 343 17.27 11.10 -14.52
CA THR A 343 16.29 12.01 -15.13
C THR A 343 15.37 11.27 -16.08
N ALA A 344 15.90 10.42 -16.96
CA ALA A 344 15.07 9.61 -17.86
C ALA A 344 14.14 8.64 -17.12
N THR A 345 14.61 8.10 -15.98
CA THR A 345 13.80 7.25 -15.12
C THR A 345 12.68 8.04 -14.44
N LEU A 346 12.97 9.21 -13.86
CA LEU A 346 11.96 10.11 -13.28
C LEU A 346 10.90 10.54 -14.32
N GLU A 347 11.32 10.86 -15.56
CA GLU A 347 10.41 11.17 -16.66
C GLU A 347 9.49 9.98 -16.99
N SER A 348 10.02 8.75 -16.96
CA SER A 348 9.26 7.55 -17.27
C SER A 348 8.21 7.19 -16.20
N TRP A 349 8.36 7.69 -14.98
CA TRP A 349 7.39 7.48 -13.90
C TRP A 349 6.18 8.42 -13.99
N GLN A 350 6.26 9.50 -14.77
CA GLN A 350 5.16 10.46 -14.88
C GLN A 350 3.92 9.83 -15.51
N VAL A 351 2.79 9.92 -14.83
CA VAL A 351 1.50 9.43 -15.31
C VAL A 351 0.48 10.56 -15.30
N ASP A 352 -0.13 10.79 -16.44
CA ASP A 352 -1.15 11.84 -16.62
C ASP A 352 -2.38 11.56 -15.75
N GLY A 353 -2.80 12.57 -15.00
CA GLY A 353 -4.03 12.50 -14.19
C GLY A 353 -3.90 11.91 -12.81
N LEU A 354 -2.69 11.46 -12.41
CA LEU A 354 -2.42 11.03 -11.05
C LEU A 354 -2.45 12.22 -10.07
N ASP A 355 -2.98 12.00 -8.87
CA ASP A 355 -2.94 13.03 -7.81
C ASP A 355 -1.48 13.30 -7.41
N PRO A 356 -1.05 14.57 -7.30
CA PRO A 356 0.32 14.93 -6.97
C PRO A 356 0.87 14.35 -5.65
N LEU A 357 0.01 13.99 -4.72
CA LEU A 357 0.39 13.37 -3.45
C LEU A 357 0.40 11.83 -3.49
N TRP A 358 0.13 11.23 -4.65
CA TRP A 358 0.17 9.79 -4.82
C TRP A 358 1.55 9.32 -5.29
N PRO A 359 1.99 8.10 -4.91
CA PRO A 359 3.22 7.49 -5.42
C PRO A 359 3.17 7.30 -6.94
N LEU A 360 4.32 7.38 -7.59
CA LEU A 360 4.44 7.15 -9.04
C LEU A 360 4.79 5.69 -9.39
N GLY A 361 5.18 4.89 -8.43
CA GLY A 361 5.45 3.47 -8.61
C GLY A 361 4.16 2.68 -8.84
N LEU A 362 3.59 2.75 -10.04
CA LEU A 362 2.33 2.11 -10.39
C LEU A 362 2.47 0.68 -10.90
N GLU A 363 3.68 0.24 -11.21
CA GLU A 363 3.97 -1.11 -11.70
C GLU A 363 5.22 -1.67 -11.01
N ILE A 364 5.33 -3.00 -10.95
CA ILE A 364 6.51 -3.70 -10.42
C ILE A 364 6.89 -4.77 -11.42
N GLU A 365 8.09 -4.68 -12.00
CA GLU A 365 8.59 -5.63 -12.99
C GLU A 365 8.53 -7.07 -12.46
N GLY A 366 7.91 -7.96 -13.23
CA GLY A 366 7.73 -9.36 -12.86
C GLY A 366 6.62 -9.66 -11.85
N TRP A 367 5.97 -8.60 -11.30
CA TRP A 367 4.90 -8.72 -10.31
C TRP A 367 3.56 -8.13 -10.72
N THR A 368 3.54 -7.27 -11.73
CA THR A 368 2.30 -6.66 -12.23
C THR A 368 2.17 -6.84 -13.73
N THR A 369 0.94 -6.91 -14.26
CA THR A 369 0.65 -7.15 -15.68
C THR A 369 -0.19 -6.04 -16.31
N TYR A 370 -0.73 -5.12 -15.53
CA TYR A 370 -1.45 -3.93 -16.00
C TYR A 370 -0.48 -2.80 -16.39
N THR A 371 -1.00 -1.78 -17.09
CA THR A 371 -0.25 -0.54 -17.35
C THR A 371 -0.55 0.52 -16.29
N PRO A 372 0.32 1.53 -16.09
CA PRO A 372 0.06 2.64 -15.18
C PRO A 372 -1.29 3.33 -15.42
N GLU A 373 -1.71 3.52 -16.68
CA GLU A 373 -3.00 4.14 -17.02
C GLU A 373 -4.18 3.28 -16.54
N GLN A 374 -4.07 1.94 -16.62
CA GLN A 374 -5.10 1.04 -16.10
C GLN A 374 -5.20 1.12 -14.57
N ALA A 375 -4.09 1.32 -13.87
CA ALA A 375 -4.11 1.56 -12.42
C ALA A 375 -4.85 2.87 -12.08
N VAL A 376 -4.59 3.95 -12.82
CA VAL A 376 -5.27 5.25 -12.64
C VAL A 376 -6.77 5.17 -12.94
N GLU A 377 -7.19 4.37 -13.94
CA GLU A 377 -8.61 4.14 -14.24
C GLU A 377 -9.36 3.48 -13.07
N CYS A 378 -8.68 2.72 -12.24
CA CYS A 378 -9.20 2.10 -11.01
C CYS A 378 -10.44 1.19 -11.26
N VAL A 379 -10.44 0.46 -12.37
CA VAL A 379 -11.54 -0.43 -12.79
C VAL A 379 -11.18 -1.88 -12.52
N GLY A 380 -12.08 -2.61 -11.88
CA GLY A 380 -11.95 -4.03 -11.58
C GLY A 380 -12.82 -4.94 -12.44
N PRO A 381 -12.64 -6.28 -12.32
CA PRO A 381 -13.50 -7.23 -13.02
C PRO A 381 -14.97 -7.05 -12.62
N GLY A 382 -15.84 -6.89 -13.64
CA GLY A 382 -17.28 -6.75 -13.44
C GLY A 382 -17.79 -5.34 -13.09
N GLU A 383 -16.92 -4.33 -13.12
CA GLU A 383 -17.28 -2.91 -12.90
C GLU A 383 -17.56 -2.16 -14.20
#